data_f564ad8d4b658a21547573ec7e590b64
#
_entry.id   f564ad8d4b658a21547573ec7e590b64
#
_cell.length_a   1.000
_cell.length_b   1.000
_cell.length_c   1.000
_cell.angle_alpha   90.00
_cell.angle_beta   90.00
_cell.angle_gamma   90.00
#
_symmetry.space_group_name_H-M   'P 1'
#
loop_
_entity.id
_entity.type
_entity.pdbx_description
1 polymer ?
#
loop_
_entity_poly.entity_id
_entity_poly.type
_entity_poly.pdbx_seq_one_letter_code
_entity_poly.pdbx_strand_id
1 'polypeptide(L)'
;MIRVKTGSKVQLRTLPLGETGLSNWIMSMFEAQDLSCLRGQTLIFAGVEFAIDPGDALVLRGPNGSGKSSLLRVLAGLNPPLAGKLTWDGDNIHDDRQAHADRLVFVGHANAIKPPLTVRENLTFWAAQAGCEDRVDTAMEAMNLTGIADAPGRVLSSGQGRRLNLARLCLDKRPLWLLDEPTVGLDTDSCKSLEKVIAAHRAAGGMVVLSTHIGIDVPDHKILDVGAFSEVIYEAAE
;
A
#
# COMPACT_ATOMS: atom_id res chain seq x y z
N MET A 1 -3.76 6.73 28.44
CA MET A 1 -4.79 7.50 27.72
C MET A 1 -4.14 8.77 27.15
N ILE A 2 -3.49 8.65 26.01
CA ILE A 2 -2.86 9.80 25.32
C ILE A 2 -3.79 10.22 24.21
N ARG A 3 -4.56 11.30 24.45
CA ARG A 3 -5.38 11.96 23.45
C ARG A 3 -4.47 12.73 22.50
N VAL A 4 -4.37 12.32 21.26
CA VAL A 4 -3.94 13.22 20.17
C VAL A 4 -5.10 14.16 19.90
N LYS A 5 -4.90 15.47 20.16
CA LYS A 5 -5.88 16.51 19.86
C LYS A 5 -6.01 16.63 18.34
N THR A 6 -7.13 16.18 17.81
CA THR A 6 -7.61 16.58 16.50
C THR A 6 -8.43 17.84 16.65
N GLY A 7 -7.87 18.96 16.27
CA GLY A 7 -8.60 20.21 16.08
C GLY A 7 -8.60 20.55 14.60
N SER A 8 -9.69 20.23 13.90
CA SER A 8 -10.18 21.05 12.77
C SER A 8 -11.53 20.51 12.31
N LYS A 9 -12.55 21.33 12.50
CA LYS A 9 -13.90 21.12 11.96
C LYS A 9 -13.81 21.08 10.43
N VAL A 10 -14.28 19.98 9.85
CA VAL A 10 -14.51 19.88 8.40
C VAL A 10 -15.61 20.86 8.03
N GLN A 11 -15.27 21.95 7.35
CA GLN A 11 -16.23 22.79 6.63
C GLN A 11 -16.45 22.18 5.24
N LEU A 12 -17.66 21.75 4.99
CA LEU A 12 -18.13 21.36 3.65
C LEU A 12 -18.01 22.57 2.71
N ARG A 13 -17.04 22.53 1.81
CA ARG A 13 -16.98 23.43 0.66
C ARG A 13 -17.56 22.71 -0.55
N THR A 14 -18.75 23.12 -0.94
CA THR A 14 -19.31 22.81 -2.26
C THR A 14 -18.49 23.52 -3.33
N LEU A 15 -17.86 22.77 -4.21
CA LEU A 15 -17.23 23.29 -5.45
C LEU A 15 -18.07 22.89 -6.66
N PRO A 16 -18.14 23.73 -7.69
CA PRO A 16 -19.02 23.52 -8.84
C PRO A 16 -18.48 22.40 -9.75
N LEU A 17 -19.41 21.61 -10.29
CA LEU A 17 -19.20 20.57 -11.28
C LEU A 17 -18.58 21.14 -12.55
N GLY A 18 -17.35 20.74 -12.85
CA GLY A 18 -16.67 20.94 -14.12
C GLY A 18 -16.31 19.61 -14.72
N GLU A 19 -16.90 19.30 -15.89
CA GLU A 19 -16.65 18.10 -16.66
C GLU A 19 -15.21 18.08 -17.20
N THR A 20 -14.37 17.18 -16.67
CA THR A 20 -13.23 16.60 -17.41
C THR A 20 -12.81 15.33 -16.70
N GLY A 21 -12.66 14.25 -17.46
CA GLY A 21 -12.41 12.84 -17.10
C GLY A 21 -11.30 12.53 -16.08
N LEU A 22 -11.37 13.12 -14.90
CA LEU A 22 -10.61 12.76 -13.71
C LEU A 22 -11.45 11.72 -12.97
N SER A 23 -10.86 10.56 -12.76
CA SER A 23 -11.43 9.45 -12.03
C SER A 23 -12.10 9.89 -10.72
N ASN A 24 -13.24 9.28 -10.44
CA ASN A 24 -14.24 9.53 -9.39
C ASN A 24 -13.73 9.30 -7.94
N TRP A 25 -12.50 9.70 -7.60
CA TRP A 25 -11.87 9.46 -6.28
C TRP A 25 -11.88 10.69 -5.36
N ILE A 26 -12.63 11.70 -5.72
CA ILE A 26 -12.55 13.05 -5.11
C ILE A 26 -12.96 13.09 -3.63
N MET A 27 -13.48 12.01 -3.04
CA MET A 27 -13.98 11.98 -1.66
C MET A 27 -13.70 10.67 -0.91
N SER A 28 -12.83 9.78 -1.41
CA SER A 28 -12.62 8.48 -0.77
C SER A 28 -11.70 8.61 0.45
N MET A 29 -12.19 8.26 1.64
CA MET A 29 -11.42 8.18 2.88
C MET A 29 -11.25 6.72 3.30
N PHE A 30 -10.03 6.34 3.65
CA PHE A 30 -9.75 5.03 4.21
C PHE A 30 -9.36 5.17 5.68
N GLU A 31 -10.14 4.55 6.57
CA GLU A 31 -10.05 4.78 8.01
C GLU A 31 -9.99 3.47 8.80
N ALA A 32 -9.14 3.46 9.81
CA ALA A 32 -9.04 2.42 10.82
C ALA A 32 -9.45 2.98 12.18
N GLN A 33 -10.34 2.26 12.89
CA GLN A 33 -10.83 2.62 14.21
C GLN A 33 -10.62 1.44 15.17
N ASP A 34 -9.80 1.64 16.21
CA ASP A 34 -9.53 0.68 17.29
C ASP A 34 -9.14 -0.72 16.79
N LEU A 35 -8.33 -0.79 15.70
CA LEU A 35 -7.95 -2.05 15.12
C LEU A 35 -7.01 -2.84 16.03
N SER A 36 -7.35 -4.12 16.23
CA SER A 36 -6.53 -5.08 16.97
C SER A 36 -6.30 -6.34 16.13
N CYS A 37 -5.15 -6.98 16.29
CA CYS A 37 -4.77 -8.13 15.47
C CYS A 37 -4.12 -9.24 16.32
N LEU A 38 -4.59 -10.48 16.09
CA LEU A 38 -3.96 -11.71 16.61
C LEU A 38 -3.21 -12.44 15.48
N ARG A 39 -2.10 -13.07 15.88
CA ARG A 39 -1.40 -14.07 15.06
C ARG A 39 -1.23 -15.35 15.88
N GLY A 40 -2.01 -16.37 15.53
CA GLY A 40 -2.16 -17.53 16.41
C GLY A 40 -2.84 -17.10 17.72
N GLN A 41 -2.15 -17.27 18.85
CA GLN A 41 -2.63 -16.83 20.17
C GLN A 41 -1.95 -15.55 20.67
N THR A 42 -1.08 -14.94 19.87
CA THR A 42 -0.32 -13.75 20.26
C THR A 42 -1.02 -12.50 19.73
N LEU A 43 -1.36 -11.58 20.63
CA LEU A 43 -1.82 -10.24 20.27
C LEU A 43 -0.62 -9.47 19.70
N ILE A 44 -0.77 -8.95 18.48
CA ILE A 44 0.31 -8.26 17.76
C ILE A 44 0.25 -6.75 17.99
N PHE A 45 -0.92 -6.19 17.95
CA PHE A 45 -1.20 -4.79 18.25
C PHE A 45 -2.67 -4.63 18.66
N ALA A 46 -2.96 -3.56 19.41
CA ALA A 46 -4.31 -3.19 19.81
C ALA A 46 -4.50 -1.68 19.76
N GLY A 47 -5.70 -1.25 19.38
CA GLY A 47 -6.10 0.16 19.41
C GLY A 47 -5.49 1.01 18.29
N VAL A 48 -5.15 0.44 17.13
CA VAL A 48 -4.61 1.20 16.00
C VAL A 48 -5.71 2.05 15.37
N GLU A 49 -5.44 3.37 15.27
CA GLU A 49 -6.34 4.35 14.67
C GLU A 49 -5.58 5.21 13.67
N PHE A 50 -6.15 5.42 12.49
CA PHE A 50 -5.70 6.40 11.49
C PHE A 50 -6.79 6.70 10.47
N ALA A 51 -6.62 7.83 9.76
CA ALA A 51 -7.39 8.16 8.57
C ALA A 51 -6.45 8.71 7.50
N ILE A 52 -6.65 8.29 6.25
CA ILE A 52 -5.97 8.80 5.07
C ILE A 52 -6.97 9.23 4.00
N ASP A 53 -6.70 10.37 3.41
CA ASP A 53 -7.48 10.99 2.36
C ASP A 53 -6.79 10.83 0.99
N PRO A 54 -7.49 11.08 -0.13
CA PRO A 54 -6.88 11.07 -1.45
C PRO A 54 -5.61 11.93 -1.52
N GLY A 55 -4.53 11.35 -2.03
CA GLY A 55 -3.21 11.96 -2.12
C GLY A 55 -2.32 11.75 -0.89
N ASP A 56 -2.84 11.19 0.20
CA ASP A 56 -2.07 10.93 1.41
C ASP A 56 -1.10 9.75 1.25
N ALA A 57 -0.03 9.81 2.05
CA ALA A 57 0.83 8.68 2.34
C ALA A 57 0.92 8.44 3.84
N LEU A 58 0.80 7.20 4.28
CA LEU A 58 0.99 6.74 5.66
C LEU A 58 2.21 5.82 5.73
N VAL A 59 3.24 6.24 6.46
CA VAL A 59 4.45 5.46 6.69
C VAL A 59 4.33 4.73 8.01
N LEU A 60 4.33 3.41 7.96
CA LEU A 60 4.35 2.55 9.14
C LEU A 60 5.77 2.40 9.66
N ARG A 61 6.00 2.82 10.89
CA ARG A 61 7.29 2.69 11.59
C ARG A 61 7.17 1.73 12.78
N GLY A 62 8.31 1.36 13.34
CA GLY A 62 8.44 0.47 14.49
C GLY A 62 9.52 -0.59 14.29
N PRO A 63 9.99 -1.25 15.35
CA PRO A 63 11.03 -2.29 15.29
C PRO A 63 10.57 -3.50 14.45
N ASN A 64 11.52 -4.40 14.14
CA ASN A 64 11.18 -5.68 13.53
C ASN A 64 10.29 -6.48 14.48
N GLY A 65 9.22 -7.07 13.92
CA GLY A 65 8.25 -7.80 14.74
C GLY A 65 7.12 -6.95 15.33
N SER A 66 7.13 -5.60 15.22
CA SER A 66 6.08 -4.73 15.77
C SER A 66 4.70 -4.89 15.11
N GLY A 67 4.58 -5.69 14.05
CA GLY A 67 3.29 -5.95 13.40
C GLY A 67 3.01 -5.16 12.13
N LYS A 68 3.95 -4.40 11.56
CA LYS A 68 3.77 -3.62 10.32
C LYS A 68 3.19 -4.45 9.17
N SER A 69 3.79 -5.59 8.86
CA SER A 69 3.30 -6.50 7.82
C SER A 69 1.94 -7.12 8.18
N SER A 70 1.67 -7.37 9.48
CA SER A 70 0.37 -7.85 9.95
C SER A 70 -0.69 -6.77 9.74
N LEU A 71 -0.38 -5.52 10.07
CA LEU A 71 -1.28 -4.38 9.83
C LEU A 71 -1.57 -4.25 8.33
N LEU A 72 -0.56 -4.22 7.46
CA LEU A 72 -0.78 -4.16 6.01
C LEU A 72 -1.67 -5.30 5.49
N ARG A 73 -1.56 -6.51 6.05
CA ARG A 73 -2.44 -7.63 5.67
C ARG A 73 -3.87 -7.46 6.17
N VAL A 74 -4.06 -6.86 7.34
CA VAL A 74 -5.41 -6.48 7.83
C VAL A 74 -6.00 -5.40 6.94
N LEU A 75 -5.22 -4.36 6.59
CA LEU A 75 -5.64 -3.29 5.68
C LEU A 75 -5.97 -3.80 4.28
N ALA A 76 -5.31 -4.86 3.83
CA ALA A 76 -5.61 -5.52 2.55
C ALA A 76 -6.86 -6.43 2.60
N GLY A 77 -7.49 -6.60 3.77
CA GLY A 77 -8.58 -7.56 3.96
C GLY A 77 -8.16 -9.03 3.90
N LEU A 78 -6.84 -9.31 3.88
CA LEU A 78 -6.28 -10.67 3.85
C LEU A 78 -6.41 -11.39 5.20
N ASN A 79 -6.36 -10.61 6.28
CA ASN A 79 -6.57 -11.11 7.64
C ASN A 79 -7.73 -10.31 8.27
N PRO A 80 -8.71 -10.97 8.91
CA PRO A 80 -9.71 -10.25 9.68
C PRO A 80 -9.05 -9.61 10.91
N PRO A 81 -9.47 -8.41 11.34
CA PRO A 81 -9.07 -7.87 12.64
C PRO A 81 -9.69 -8.68 13.77
N LEU A 82 -9.04 -8.68 14.95
CA LEU A 82 -9.63 -9.23 16.18
C LEU A 82 -10.76 -8.32 16.68
N ALA A 83 -10.56 -7.02 16.63
CA ALA A 83 -11.49 -5.99 17.04
C ALA A 83 -11.26 -4.71 16.20
N GLY A 84 -12.21 -3.78 16.30
CA GLY A 84 -12.18 -2.52 15.57
C GLY A 84 -12.86 -2.59 14.21
N LYS A 85 -12.75 -1.49 13.47
CA LYS A 85 -13.36 -1.33 12.15
C LYS A 85 -12.34 -0.78 11.16
N LEU A 86 -12.47 -1.22 9.92
CA LEU A 86 -11.75 -0.67 8.77
C LEU A 86 -12.80 -0.27 7.73
N THR A 87 -12.81 1.00 7.37
CA THR A 87 -13.86 1.55 6.52
C THR A 87 -13.30 2.24 5.29
N TRP A 88 -14.05 2.19 4.21
CA TRP A 88 -13.86 2.95 2.99
C TRP A 88 -15.11 3.80 2.75
N ASP A 89 -14.96 5.13 2.81
CA ASP A 89 -16.09 6.09 2.74
C ASP A 89 -17.18 5.83 3.79
N GLY A 90 -16.78 5.32 4.97
CA GLY A 90 -17.68 4.96 6.06
C GLY A 90 -18.24 3.54 6.01
N ASP A 91 -18.16 2.86 4.85
CA ASP A 91 -18.62 1.47 4.70
C ASP A 91 -17.55 0.49 5.19
N ASN A 92 -17.96 -0.55 5.94
CA ASN A 92 -17.02 -1.54 6.43
C ASN A 92 -16.51 -2.40 5.26
N ILE A 93 -15.18 -2.49 5.10
CA ILE A 93 -14.56 -3.27 4.02
C ILE A 93 -14.89 -4.77 4.04
N HIS A 94 -15.32 -5.29 5.18
CA HIS A 94 -15.68 -6.70 5.33
C HIS A 94 -17.08 -7.02 4.81
N ASP A 95 -17.93 -6.01 4.58
CA ASP A 95 -19.28 -6.19 4.05
C ASP A 95 -19.25 -6.52 2.56
N ASP A 96 -18.24 -5.99 1.82
CA ASP A 96 -17.94 -6.35 0.44
C ASP A 96 -16.41 -6.47 0.22
N ARG A 97 -15.89 -7.66 0.48
CA ARG A 97 -14.46 -7.95 0.33
C ARG A 97 -13.97 -7.87 -1.11
N GLN A 98 -14.84 -8.18 -2.09
CA GLN A 98 -14.45 -8.09 -3.50
C GLN A 98 -14.29 -6.63 -3.90
N ALA A 99 -15.24 -5.78 -3.59
CA ALA A 99 -15.14 -4.34 -3.84
C ALA A 99 -13.91 -3.73 -3.16
N HIS A 100 -13.56 -4.19 -1.94
CA HIS A 100 -12.32 -3.75 -1.30
C HIS A 100 -11.06 -4.23 -2.04
N ALA A 101 -11.00 -5.50 -2.44
CA ALA A 101 -9.89 -6.05 -3.21
C ALA A 101 -9.69 -5.32 -4.55
N ASP A 102 -10.78 -4.88 -5.17
CA ASP A 102 -10.76 -4.11 -6.42
C ASP A 102 -10.29 -2.66 -6.25
N ARG A 103 -10.19 -2.16 -5.02
CA ARG A 103 -9.69 -0.81 -4.70
C ARG A 103 -8.20 -0.75 -4.39
N LEU A 104 -7.50 -1.88 -4.25
CA LEU A 104 -6.12 -1.87 -3.76
C LEU A 104 -5.15 -2.72 -4.58
N VAL A 105 -3.89 -2.30 -4.54
CA VAL A 105 -2.74 -3.14 -4.91
C VAL A 105 -1.92 -3.44 -3.66
N PHE A 106 -1.74 -4.73 -3.35
CA PHE A 106 -0.87 -5.16 -2.27
C PHE A 106 0.45 -5.72 -2.81
N VAL A 107 1.55 -5.10 -2.41
CA VAL A 107 2.92 -5.56 -2.69
C VAL A 107 3.56 -6.01 -1.39
N GLY A 108 3.51 -7.30 -1.13
CA GLY A 108 4.08 -7.91 0.05
C GLY A 108 5.61 -8.08 -0.03
N HIS A 109 6.19 -8.66 1.01
CA HIS A 109 7.63 -8.94 1.08
C HIS A 109 8.08 -9.95 -0.01
N ALA A 110 7.30 -11.00 -0.25
CA ALA A 110 7.57 -11.96 -1.31
C ALA A 110 7.18 -11.40 -2.69
N ASN A 111 8.05 -11.63 -3.68
CA ASN A 111 7.76 -11.25 -5.05
C ASN A 111 6.76 -12.24 -5.68
N ALA A 112 5.67 -11.73 -6.24
CA ALA A 112 4.62 -12.53 -6.88
C ALA A 112 4.97 -12.86 -8.33
N ILE A 113 6.20 -13.33 -8.59
CA ILE A 113 6.72 -13.62 -9.92
C ILE A 113 6.39 -15.06 -10.29
N LYS A 114 6.01 -15.29 -11.56
CA LYS A 114 5.91 -16.62 -12.17
C LYS A 114 7.25 -16.97 -12.80
N PRO A 115 8.06 -17.88 -12.20
CA PRO A 115 9.45 -18.13 -12.62
C PRO A 115 9.64 -18.59 -14.07
N PRO A 116 8.70 -19.36 -14.68
CA PRO A 116 8.82 -19.77 -16.07
C PRO A 116 8.60 -18.65 -17.08
N LEU A 117 7.80 -17.64 -16.72
CA LEU A 117 7.47 -16.52 -17.61
C LEU A 117 8.60 -15.49 -17.66
N THR A 118 8.77 -14.84 -18.81
CA THR A 118 9.67 -13.70 -18.97
C THR A 118 9.18 -12.50 -18.15
N VAL A 119 10.01 -11.45 -18.05
CA VAL A 119 9.63 -10.17 -17.42
C VAL A 119 8.38 -9.59 -18.08
N ARG A 120 8.38 -9.52 -19.41
CA ARG A 120 7.24 -9.02 -20.20
C ARG A 120 5.99 -9.87 -19.97
N GLU A 121 6.09 -11.19 -20.04
CA GLU A 121 4.97 -12.11 -19.85
C GLU A 121 4.39 -12.02 -18.44
N ASN A 122 5.22 -11.84 -17.40
CA ASN A 122 4.76 -11.60 -16.04
C ASN A 122 3.93 -10.31 -15.96
N LEU A 123 4.40 -9.20 -16.55
CA LEU A 123 3.66 -7.94 -16.56
C LEU A 123 2.38 -8.05 -17.38
N THR A 124 2.42 -8.68 -18.55
CA THR A 124 1.24 -8.92 -19.39
C THR A 124 0.19 -9.75 -18.63
N PHE A 125 0.62 -10.78 -17.89
CA PHE A 125 -0.29 -11.57 -17.05
C PHE A 125 -1.04 -10.72 -16.02
N TRP A 126 -0.35 -9.80 -15.34
CA TRP A 126 -1.00 -8.91 -14.37
C TRP A 126 -1.82 -7.81 -15.04
N ALA A 127 -1.35 -7.27 -16.16
CA ALA A 127 -2.06 -6.26 -16.94
C ALA A 127 -3.40 -6.79 -17.46
N ALA A 128 -3.43 -8.04 -17.94
CA ALA A 128 -4.65 -8.69 -18.41
C ALA A 128 -5.71 -8.85 -17.28
N GLN A 129 -5.28 -9.08 -16.03
CA GLN A 129 -6.20 -9.15 -14.90
C GLN A 129 -6.77 -7.76 -14.52
N ALA A 130 -6.05 -6.70 -14.83
CA ALA A 130 -6.44 -5.31 -14.56
C ALA A 130 -7.07 -4.61 -15.77
N GLY A 131 -7.11 -5.27 -16.95
CA GLY A 131 -7.62 -4.68 -18.21
C GLY A 131 -6.80 -3.50 -18.71
N CYS A 132 -5.46 -3.59 -18.60
CA CYS A 132 -4.53 -2.49 -18.89
C CYS A 132 -3.27 -2.96 -19.64
N GLU A 133 -3.41 -3.86 -20.60
CA GLU A 133 -2.32 -4.46 -21.36
C GLU A 133 -1.49 -3.42 -22.12
N ASP A 134 -2.09 -2.31 -22.51
CA ASP A 134 -1.46 -1.14 -23.12
C ASP A 134 -0.39 -0.47 -22.24
N ARG A 135 -0.36 -0.77 -20.94
CA ARG A 135 0.57 -0.18 -19.95
C ARG A 135 1.83 -0.99 -19.71
N VAL A 136 1.96 -2.17 -20.28
CA VAL A 136 3.10 -3.07 -20.02
C VAL A 136 4.44 -2.41 -20.33
N ASP A 137 4.58 -1.76 -21.49
CA ASP A 137 5.82 -1.09 -21.86
C ASP A 137 6.13 0.09 -20.92
N THR A 138 5.15 0.91 -20.61
CA THR A 138 5.30 2.01 -19.65
C THR A 138 5.73 1.51 -18.25
N ALA A 139 5.18 0.40 -17.79
CA ALA A 139 5.55 -0.21 -16.52
C ALA A 139 7.00 -0.75 -16.53
N MET A 140 7.43 -1.34 -17.64
CA MET A 140 8.83 -1.77 -17.81
C MET A 140 9.80 -0.60 -17.82
N GLU A 141 9.48 0.48 -18.53
CA GLU A 141 10.29 1.70 -18.56
C GLU A 141 10.40 2.34 -17.16
N ALA A 142 9.27 2.51 -16.46
CA ALA A 142 9.22 3.13 -15.15
C ALA A 142 10.11 2.43 -14.12
N MET A 143 10.30 1.12 -14.24
CA MET A 143 11.09 0.30 -13.32
C MET A 143 12.40 -0.22 -13.94
N ASN A 144 12.87 0.35 -15.05
CA ASN A 144 14.14 0.01 -15.74
C ASN A 144 14.23 -1.49 -16.06
N LEU A 145 13.19 -2.07 -16.65
CA LEU A 145 13.09 -3.51 -16.99
C LEU A 145 13.22 -3.79 -18.47
N THR A 146 13.19 -2.77 -19.34
CA THR A 146 13.14 -2.90 -20.81
C THR A 146 14.32 -3.75 -21.34
N GLY A 147 15.54 -3.55 -20.80
CA GLY A 147 16.73 -4.28 -21.20
C GLY A 147 16.76 -5.76 -20.86
N ILE A 148 15.80 -6.22 -20.04
CA ILE A 148 15.66 -7.63 -19.60
C ILE A 148 14.26 -8.19 -19.88
N ALA A 149 13.53 -7.58 -20.82
CA ALA A 149 12.13 -7.92 -21.10
C ALA A 149 11.91 -9.43 -21.36
N ASP A 150 12.85 -10.06 -22.06
CA ASP A 150 12.77 -11.48 -22.45
C ASP A 150 13.46 -12.44 -21.47
N ALA A 151 14.04 -11.91 -20.38
CA ALA A 151 14.66 -12.73 -19.34
C ALA A 151 13.59 -13.50 -18.54
N PRO A 152 13.70 -14.83 -18.38
CA PRO A 152 12.79 -15.60 -17.54
C PRO A 152 12.86 -15.18 -16.07
N GLY A 153 11.74 -15.20 -15.37
CA GLY A 153 11.65 -14.82 -13.96
C GLY A 153 12.61 -15.59 -13.04
N ARG A 154 12.94 -16.86 -13.37
CA ARG A 154 13.85 -17.72 -12.58
C ARG A 154 15.31 -17.28 -12.59
N VAL A 155 15.74 -16.47 -13.56
CA VAL A 155 17.14 -16.02 -13.65
C VAL A 155 17.35 -14.60 -13.16
N LEU A 156 16.28 -13.93 -12.72
CA LEU A 156 16.37 -12.56 -12.21
C LEU A 156 17.12 -12.50 -10.88
N SER A 157 17.98 -11.49 -10.73
CA SER A 157 18.53 -11.15 -9.42
C SER A 157 17.40 -10.72 -8.47
N SER A 158 17.68 -10.71 -7.15
CA SER A 158 16.70 -10.25 -6.15
C SER A 158 16.18 -8.84 -6.45
N GLY A 159 17.06 -7.90 -6.80
CA GLY A 159 16.68 -6.53 -7.16
C GLY A 159 15.88 -6.45 -8.46
N GLN A 160 16.23 -7.22 -9.50
CA GLN A 160 15.45 -7.30 -10.72
C GLN A 160 14.05 -7.87 -10.46
N GLY A 161 13.97 -8.93 -9.66
CA GLY A 161 12.69 -9.50 -9.24
C GLY A 161 11.87 -8.51 -8.41
N ARG A 162 12.50 -7.73 -7.53
CA ARG A 162 11.81 -6.69 -6.77
C ARG A 162 11.26 -5.60 -7.67
N ARG A 163 12.04 -5.11 -8.65
CA ARG A 163 11.58 -4.13 -9.65
C ARG A 163 10.43 -4.67 -10.48
N LEU A 164 10.46 -5.93 -10.90
CA LEU A 164 9.37 -6.56 -11.63
C LEU A 164 8.08 -6.62 -10.80
N ASN A 165 8.19 -6.98 -9.51
CA ASN A 165 7.02 -6.98 -8.62
C ASN A 165 6.44 -5.58 -8.40
N LEU A 166 7.30 -4.54 -8.30
CA LEU A 166 6.89 -3.15 -8.13
C LEU A 166 6.32 -2.54 -9.43
N ALA A 167 6.74 -3.01 -10.60
CA ALA A 167 6.20 -2.54 -11.88
C ALA A 167 4.68 -2.76 -12.01
N ARG A 168 4.11 -3.67 -11.23
CA ARG A 168 2.65 -3.86 -11.12
C ARG A 168 1.91 -2.60 -10.68
N LEU A 169 2.56 -1.73 -9.90
CA LEU A 169 2.00 -0.43 -9.48
C LEU A 169 1.70 0.48 -10.67
N CYS A 170 2.46 0.34 -11.76
CA CYS A 170 2.27 1.15 -12.98
C CYS A 170 1.16 0.62 -13.89
N LEU A 171 0.74 -0.64 -13.69
CA LEU A 171 -0.29 -1.27 -14.51
C LEU A 171 -1.70 -0.83 -14.14
N ASP A 172 -1.91 -0.41 -12.89
CA ASP A 172 -3.23 -0.31 -12.30
C ASP A 172 -3.52 1.12 -11.81
N LYS A 173 -4.80 1.51 -11.84
CA LYS A 173 -5.29 2.79 -11.32
C LYS A 173 -6.02 2.65 -9.98
N ARG A 174 -5.84 1.54 -9.28
CA ARG A 174 -6.49 1.33 -7.99
C ARG A 174 -6.07 2.38 -6.97
N PRO A 175 -7.03 2.97 -6.24
CA PRO A 175 -6.77 4.13 -5.39
C PRO A 175 -5.84 3.88 -4.21
N LEU A 176 -5.73 2.64 -3.71
CA LEU A 176 -4.95 2.34 -2.51
C LEU A 176 -3.78 1.41 -2.81
N TRP A 177 -2.57 1.84 -2.47
CA TRP A 177 -1.38 0.99 -2.52
C TRP A 177 -0.92 0.64 -1.11
N LEU A 178 -0.75 -0.67 -0.86
CA LEU A 178 -0.24 -1.23 0.38
C LEU A 178 1.11 -1.89 0.09
N LEU A 179 2.20 -1.32 0.61
CA LEU A 179 3.57 -1.70 0.25
C LEU A 179 4.35 -2.18 1.47
N ASP A 180 4.73 -3.45 1.49
CA ASP A 180 5.51 -4.04 2.58
C ASP A 180 7.00 -4.06 2.22
N GLU A 181 7.78 -3.18 2.89
CA GLU A 181 9.23 -3.00 2.69
C GLU A 181 9.62 -2.86 1.20
N PRO A 182 9.03 -1.90 0.45
CA PRO A 182 9.17 -1.86 -1.00
C PRO A 182 10.61 -1.61 -1.48
N THR A 183 11.44 -0.97 -0.66
CA THR A 183 12.83 -0.59 -1.00
C THR A 183 13.86 -1.67 -0.73
N VAL A 184 13.49 -2.75 -0.04
CA VAL A 184 14.43 -3.85 0.27
C VAL A 184 14.92 -4.50 -1.02
N GLY A 185 16.26 -4.54 -1.18
CA GLY A 185 16.93 -5.12 -2.35
C GLY A 185 16.98 -4.23 -3.58
N LEU A 186 16.54 -2.97 -3.48
CA LEU A 186 16.69 -1.96 -4.54
C LEU A 186 18.00 -1.19 -4.40
N ASP A 187 18.60 -0.84 -5.53
CA ASP A 187 19.66 0.17 -5.61
C ASP A 187 19.05 1.60 -5.55
N THR A 188 19.92 2.59 -5.42
CA THR A 188 19.53 3.99 -5.29
C THR A 188 18.67 4.49 -6.46
N ASP A 189 19.00 4.08 -7.69
CA ASP A 189 18.25 4.54 -8.87
C ASP A 189 16.88 3.88 -8.97
N SER A 190 16.78 2.63 -8.57
CA SER A 190 15.48 1.93 -8.45
C SER A 190 14.62 2.52 -7.34
N CYS A 191 15.20 2.96 -6.21
CA CYS A 191 14.48 3.70 -5.17
C CYS A 191 13.91 5.00 -5.72
N LYS A 192 14.70 5.80 -6.44
CA LYS A 192 14.23 7.04 -7.08
C LYS A 192 13.12 6.79 -8.12
N SER A 193 13.20 5.68 -8.85
CA SER A 193 12.13 5.29 -9.78
C SER A 193 10.83 4.99 -9.04
N LEU A 194 10.91 4.26 -7.93
CA LEU A 194 9.75 3.98 -7.07
C LEU A 194 9.17 5.28 -6.46
N GLU A 195 10.01 6.19 -5.98
CA GLU A 195 9.60 7.50 -5.44
C GLU A 195 8.79 8.31 -6.47
N LYS A 196 9.25 8.34 -7.73
CA LYS A 196 8.53 9.01 -8.83
C LYS A 196 7.16 8.36 -9.09
N VAL A 197 7.10 7.03 -9.08
CA VAL A 197 5.87 6.28 -9.29
C VAL A 197 4.87 6.55 -8.15
N ILE A 198 5.33 6.56 -6.90
CA ILE A 198 4.51 6.90 -5.72
C ILE A 198 4.03 8.35 -5.82
N ALA A 199 4.91 9.30 -6.15
CA ALA A 199 4.55 10.71 -6.27
C ALA A 199 3.49 10.93 -7.35
N ALA A 200 3.61 10.29 -8.51
CA ALA A 200 2.63 10.38 -9.59
C ALA A 200 1.26 9.79 -9.18
N HIS A 201 1.25 8.68 -8.47
CA HIS A 201 0.03 8.07 -7.94
C HIS A 201 -0.69 9.00 -6.95
N ARG A 202 0.03 9.57 -5.99
CA ARG A 202 -0.51 10.51 -5.01
C ARG A 202 -1.01 11.80 -5.66
N ALA A 203 -0.28 12.33 -6.64
CA ALA A 203 -0.71 13.51 -7.39
C ALA A 203 -2.01 13.29 -8.17
N ALA A 204 -2.31 12.03 -8.55
CA ALA A 204 -3.57 11.63 -9.16
C ALA A 204 -4.69 11.35 -8.14
N GLY A 205 -4.46 11.58 -6.84
CA GLY A 205 -5.42 11.32 -5.76
C GLY A 205 -5.33 9.93 -5.15
N GLY A 206 -4.33 9.13 -5.52
CA GLY A 206 -4.11 7.82 -4.92
C GLY A 206 -3.57 7.90 -3.49
N MET A 207 -3.85 6.89 -2.68
CA MET A 207 -3.40 6.74 -1.30
C MET A 207 -2.34 5.66 -1.19
N VAL A 208 -1.35 5.85 -0.32
CA VAL A 208 -0.28 4.88 -0.11
C VAL A 208 -0.09 4.60 1.38
N VAL A 209 -0.10 3.33 1.76
CA VAL A 209 0.36 2.88 3.08
C VAL A 209 1.60 2.02 2.88
N LEU A 210 2.71 2.39 3.48
CA LEU A 210 3.96 1.64 3.31
C LEU A 210 4.68 1.40 4.63
N SER A 211 5.28 0.21 4.77
CA SER A 211 6.28 -0.06 5.80
C SER A 211 7.67 0.14 5.22
N THR A 212 8.57 0.75 5.98
CA THR A 212 9.97 0.84 5.59
C THR A 212 10.89 1.05 6.78
N HIS A 213 12.08 0.44 6.72
CA HIS A 213 13.22 0.71 7.61
C HIS A 213 14.29 1.57 6.93
N ILE A 214 14.24 1.68 5.61
CA ILE A 214 15.17 2.45 4.79
C ILE A 214 14.46 3.74 4.38
N GLY A 215 15.17 4.85 4.40
CA GLY A 215 14.62 6.13 3.96
C GLY A 215 14.14 6.04 2.50
N ILE A 216 12.89 6.41 2.28
CA ILE A 216 12.29 6.65 0.97
C ILE A 216 11.73 8.07 1.01
N ASP A 217 11.97 8.83 -0.06
CA ASP A 217 11.48 10.20 -0.15
C ASP A 217 10.00 10.22 -0.58
N VAL A 218 9.15 10.36 0.42
CA VAL A 218 7.70 10.52 0.25
C VAL A 218 7.29 11.81 0.96
N PRO A 219 7.31 12.96 0.29
CA PRO A 219 6.99 14.25 0.90
C PRO A 219 5.60 14.25 1.56
N ASP A 220 5.44 15.03 2.63
CA ASP A 220 4.16 15.26 3.32
C ASP A 220 3.44 13.97 3.73
N HIS A 221 4.20 12.97 4.20
CA HIS A 221 3.62 11.71 4.70
C HIS A 221 3.20 11.81 6.17
N LYS A 222 2.15 11.11 6.53
CA LYS A 222 1.76 10.81 7.92
C LYS A 222 2.62 9.64 8.44
N ILE A 223 2.88 9.59 9.74
CA ILE A 223 3.64 8.49 10.37
C ILE A 223 2.74 7.81 11.38
N LEU A 224 2.71 6.47 11.35
CA LEU A 224 2.10 5.62 12.36
C LEU A 224 3.20 4.73 12.97
N ASP A 225 3.50 4.93 14.25
CA ASP A 225 4.40 4.05 14.99
C ASP A 225 3.62 2.82 15.48
N VAL A 226 3.74 1.72 14.75
CA VAL A 226 3.07 0.45 15.09
C VAL A 226 3.64 -0.15 16.38
N GLY A 227 4.90 0.16 16.72
CA GLY A 227 5.55 -0.28 17.94
C GLY A 227 4.80 0.20 19.20
N ALA A 228 4.34 1.43 19.21
CA ALA A 228 3.59 2.01 20.32
C ALA A 228 2.29 1.24 20.66
N PHE A 229 1.70 0.55 19.67
CA PHE A 229 0.47 -0.26 19.87
C PHE A 229 0.75 -1.71 20.26
N SER A 230 1.99 -2.18 20.15
CA SER A 230 2.41 -3.50 20.57
C SER A 230 2.97 -3.51 22.02
N GLU A 231 3.53 -2.41 22.49
CA GLU A 231 4.07 -2.28 23.85
C GLU A 231 2.99 -2.31 24.95
N VAL A 232 1.81 -1.78 24.67
CA VAL A 232 0.64 -1.79 25.59
C VAL A 232 0.24 -3.20 26.02
N ILE A 233 0.64 -4.24 25.28
CA ILE A 233 0.30 -5.63 25.54
C ILE A 233 1.14 -6.22 26.67
N TYR A 234 2.38 -5.77 26.84
CA TYR A 234 3.28 -6.29 27.87
C TYR A 234 3.00 -5.69 29.25
N GLU A 235 2.52 -4.44 29.30
CA GLU A 235 2.14 -3.77 30.57
C GLU A 235 0.83 -4.28 31.18
N ALA A 236 -0.07 -4.86 30.37
CA ALA A 236 -1.34 -5.41 30.84
C ALA A 236 -1.25 -6.87 31.32
N ALA A 237 -0.08 -7.51 31.17
CA ALA A 237 0.17 -8.91 31.51
C ALA A 237 0.99 -9.10 32.83
N GLU A 238 1.42 -7.99 33.47
CA GLU A 238 2.01 -7.94 34.83
C GLU A 238 0.93 -7.56 35.87
#